data_34353c36ff6a4dff567e5d9713f42176
#
_entry.id   34353c36ff6a4dff567e5d9713f42176
#
_cell.length_a   1.000
_cell.length_b   1.000
_cell.length_c   1.000
_cell.angle_alpha   90.00
_cell.angle_beta   90.00
_cell.angle_gamma   90.00
#
_symmetry.space_group_name_H-M   'P 1'
#
loop_
_entity.id
_entity.type
_entity.pdbx_description
1 polymer ?
#
loop_
_entity_poly.entity_id
_entity_poly.type
_entity_poly.pdbx_seq_one_letter_code
_entity_poly.pdbx_strand_id
1 'polypeptide(L)'
;MSNTKTLTVGCGAYDRTWPLIASRTKIEGFELDWEILPPEQAFLRGMVQQEFDLAEMSFSTYMLQVSRGNNPYVAIPVFPSRAFRHSAIYISTNAGIEKPEDLKGRVIGVPEYQLTANLWARGILSDEYGV
;
A
#
# COMPACT_ATOMS: atom_id res chain seq x y z
N MET A 1 -6.54 6.37 37.30
CA MET A 1 -6.80 7.04 36.04
C MET A 1 -5.99 6.30 34.97
N SER A 2 -6.61 5.57 34.04
CA SER A 2 -5.86 4.91 32.99
C SER A 2 -5.26 5.99 32.08
N ASN A 3 -3.94 5.98 31.95
CA ASN A 3 -3.24 6.92 31.09
C ASN A 3 -3.45 6.48 29.64
N THR A 4 -4.54 6.93 29.01
CA THR A 4 -4.86 6.64 27.61
C THR A 4 -3.91 7.42 26.73
N LYS A 5 -3.17 6.72 25.85
CA LYS A 5 -2.25 7.34 24.89
C LYS A 5 -2.97 7.55 23.56
N THR A 6 -2.89 8.75 23.00
CA THR A 6 -3.37 9.00 21.63
C THR A 6 -2.28 8.62 20.62
N LEU A 7 -2.68 7.90 19.58
CA LEU A 7 -1.83 7.54 18.43
C LEU A 7 -2.39 8.17 17.16
N THR A 8 -1.53 8.83 16.40
CA THR A 8 -1.85 9.36 15.08
C THR A 8 -1.79 8.25 14.04
N VAL A 9 -2.82 8.15 13.18
CA VAL A 9 -2.97 7.05 12.21
C VAL A 9 -3.17 7.61 10.80
N GLY A 10 -2.23 7.33 9.89
CA GLY A 10 -2.35 7.63 8.46
C GLY A 10 -2.68 6.38 7.66
N CYS A 11 -3.94 6.21 7.23
CA CYS A 11 -4.39 5.00 6.55
C CYS A 11 -5.65 5.26 5.70
N GLY A 12 -5.88 4.42 4.68
CA GLY A 12 -7.12 4.43 3.92
C GLY A 12 -8.34 3.95 4.73
N ALA A 13 -9.53 4.36 4.28
CA ALA A 13 -10.79 3.85 4.83
C ALA A 13 -11.17 2.54 4.14
N TYR A 14 -10.90 1.43 4.79
CA TYR A 14 -11.25 0.09 4.33
C TYR A 14 -12.39 -0.49 5.20
N ASP A 15 -13.11 -1.46 4.67
CA ASP A 15 -14.11 -2.23 5.44
C ASP A 15 -13.52 -2.83 6.74
N ARG A 16 -12.25 -3.25 6.68
CA ARG A 16 -11.49 -3.84 7.81
C ARG A 16 -11.09 -2.82 8.87
N THR A 17 -10.79 -1.58 8.49
CA THR A 17 -10.39 -0.51 9.41
C THR A 17 -11.57 0.32 9.89
N TRP A 18 -12.71 0.25 9.18
CA TRP A 18 -13.90 1.04 9.48
C TRP A 18 -14.41 0.92 10.92
N PRO A 19 -14.43 -0.26 11.57
CA PRO A 19 -14.86 -0.37 12.96
C PRO A 19 -14.02 0.45 13.94
N LEU A 20 -12.72 0.61 13.67
CA LEU A 20 -11.83 1.46 14.46
C LEU A 20 -12.06 2.94 14.15
N ILE A 21 -12.16 3.30 12.87
CA ILE A 21 -12.43 4.68 12.41
C ILE A 21 -13.77 5.18 12.98
N ALA A 22 -14.81 4.35 12.96
CA ALA A 22 -16.13 4.67 13.49
C ALA A 22 -16.24 4.50 15.01
N SER A 23 -15.14 4.25 15.72
CA SER A 23 -15.10 4.03 17.18
C SER A 23 -16.04 2.92 17.68
N ARG A 24 -16.40 1.97 16.80
CA ARG A 24 -17.23 0.79 17.15
C ARG A 24 -16.40 -0.28 17.88
N THR A 25 -15.10 -0.26 17.68
CA THR A 25 -14.12 -1.10 18.35
C THR A 25 -13.02 -0.19 18.89
N LYS A 26 -12.55 -0.47 20.09
CA LYS A 26 -11.48 0.31 20.75
C LYS A 26 -10.28 -0.59 21.05
N ILE A 27 -9.12 0.02 21.07
CA ILE A 27 -7.89 -0.61 21.55
C ILE A 27 -7.69 -0.18 23.00
N GLU A 28 -7.59 -1.13 23.91
CA GLU A 28 -7.42 -0.83 25.33
C GLU A 28 -6.13 -0.01 25.57
N GLY A 29 -6.25 1.09 26.31
CA GLY A 29 -5.13 1.99 26.62
C GLY A 29 -4.78 2.99 25.51
N PHE A 30 -5.48 2.96 24.35
CA PHE A 30 -5.19 3.87 23.24
C PHE A 30 -6.45 4.55 22.71
N GLU A 31 -6.27 5.80 22.28
CA GLU A 31 -7.17 6.51 21.39
C GLU A 31 -6.50 6.67 20.02
N LEU A 32 -7.26 6.54 18.93
CA LEU A 32 -6.74 6.63 17.58
C LEU A 32 -7.24 7.92 16.93
N ASP A 33 -6.29 8.78 16.56
CA ASP A 33 -6.54 9.99 15.77
C ASP A 33 -6.27 9.66 14.30
N TRP A 34 -7.37 9.45 13.53
CA TRP A 34 -7.32 8.97 12.16
C TRP A 34 -7.27 10.12 11.16
N GLU A 35 -6.29 10.07 10.29
CA GLU A 35 -6.28 10.81 9.04
C GLU A 35 -6.52 9.83 7.88
N ILE A 36 -7.68 9.93 7.24
CA ILE A 36 -8.05 9.08 6.10
C ILE A 36 -7.39 9.65 4.85
N LEU A 37 -6.46 8.88 4.28
CA LEU A 37 -5.62 9.31 3.18
C LEU A 37 -5.70 8.33 2.00
N PRO A 38 -5.58 8.81 0.77
CA PRO A 38 -5.27 7.95 -0.36
C PRO A 38 -3.88 7.32 -0.18
N PRO A 39 -3.66 6.09 -0.71
CA PRO A 39 -2.46 5.31 -0.45
C PRO A 39 -1.14 6.06 -0.70
N GLU A 40 -1.06 6.82 -1.79
CA GLU A 40 0.16 7.56 -2.16
C GLU A 40 0.52 8.60 -1.10
N GLN A 41 -0.47 9.30 -0.56
CA GLN A 41 -0.26 10.29 0.50
C GLN A 41 0.11 9.61 1.83
N ALA A 42 -0.58 8.51 2.19
CA ALA A 42 -0.26 7.75 3.39
C ALA A 42 1.18 7.23 3.33
N PHE A 43 1.63 6.73 2.18
CA PHE A 43 2.98 6.22 2.00
C PHE A 43 4.04 7.33 2.06
N LEU A 44 3.80 8.47 1.40
CA LEU A 44 4.73 9.60 1.42
C LEU A 44 4.87 10.15 2.84
N ARG A 45 3.76 10.48 3.47
CA ARG A 45 3.74 11.10 4.80
C ARG A 45 4.19 10.13 5.89
N GLY A 46 3.80 8.86 5.80
CA GLY A 46 4.25 7.83 6.72
C GLY A 46 5.74 7.52 6.55
N MET A 47 6.16 7.04 5.37
CA MET A 47 7.51 6.50 5.17
C MET A 47 8.60 7.58 5.09
N VAL A 48 8.33 8.69 4.40
CA VAL A 48 9.34 9.74 4.15
C VAL A 48 9.31 10.81 5.23
N GLN A 49 8.12 11.29 5.58
CA GLN A 49 7.94 12.40 6.53
C GLN A 49 7.80 11.92 7.98
N GLN A 50 7.47 10.63 8.19
CA GLN A 50 7.32 9.99 9.51
C GLN A 50 6.31 10.72 10.42
N GLU A 51 5.20 11.20 9.84
CA GLU A 51 4.21 12.02 10.53
C GLU A 51 3.29 11.24 11.48
N PHE A 52 3.20 9.90 11.33
CA PHE A 52 2.23 9.08 12.04
C PHE A 52 2.90 8.09 13.00
N ASP A 53 2.23 7.80 14.13
CA ASP A 53 2.60 6.68 15.00
C ASP A 53 2.29 5.33 14.33
N LEU A 54 1.17 5.26 13.60
CA LEU A 54 0.74 4.11 12.80
C LEU A 54 0.50 4.57 11.35
N ALA A 55 1.08 3.89 10.38
CA ALA A 55 0.87 4.25 8.98
C ALA A 55 0.67 3.01 8.10
N GLU A 56 -0.26 3.13 7.15
CA GLU A 56 -0.32 2.21 6.02
C GLU A 56 0.87 2.45 5.09
N MET A 57 1.51 1.37 4.65
CA MET A 57 2.69 1.45 3.81
C MET A 57 2.66 0.47 2.65
N SER A 58 3.38 0.81 1.58
CA SER A 58 3.71 -0.13 0.53
C SER A 58 4.59 -1.25 1.08
N PHE A 59 4.13 -2.50 1.02
CA PHE A 59 4.87 -3.64 1.57
C PHE A 59 6.23 -3.85 0.88
N SER A 60 6.31 -3.68 -0.44
CA SER A 60 7.59 -3.80 -1.16
C SER A 60 8.57 -2.69 -0.76
N THR A 61 8.09 -1.45 -0.57
CA THR A 61 8.93 -0.35 -0.08
C THR A 61 9.41 -0.62 1.34
N TYR A 62 8.52 -1.13 2.21
CA TYR A 62 8.89 -1.55 3.57
C TYR A 62 10.01 -2.60 3.55
N MET A 63 9.85 -3.69 2.78
CA MET A 63 10.87 -4.74 2.65
C MET A 63 12.22 -4.20 2.15
N LEU A 64 12.18 -3.30 1.17
CA LEU A 64 13.39 -2.66 0.64
C LEU A 64 14.11 -1.82 1.72
N GLN A 65 13.37 -1.09 2.54
CA GLN A 65 13.97 -0.31 3.62
C GLN A 65 14.54 -1.19 4.74
N VAL A 66 13.83 -2.26 5.10
CA VAL A 66 14.34 -3.25 6.06
C VAL A 66 15.65 -3.86 5.55
N SER A 67 15.72 -4.24 4.28
CA SER A 67 16.95 -4.82 3.69
C SER A 67 18.14 -3.84 3.69
N ARG A 68 17.87 -2.54 3.70
CA ARG A 68 18.87 -1.47 3.77
C ARG A 68 19.21 -1.03 5.18
N GLY A 69 18.54 -1.55 6.19
CA GLY A 69 18.75 -1.19 7.60
C GLY A 69 18.31 0.23 7.98
N ASN A 70 17.44 0.86 7.21
CA ASN A 70 16.99 2.25 7.42
C ASN A 70 15.47 2.40 7.58
N ASN A 71 14.80 1.36 8.05
CA ASN A 71 13.36 1.38 8.22
C ASN A 71 12.96 2.06 9.55
N PRO A 72 12.12 3.13 9.53
CA PRO A 72 11.69 3.84 10.72
C PRO A 72 10.54 3.15 11.47
N TYR A 73 9.89 2.15 10.88
CA TYR A 73 8.71 1.49 11.44
C TYR A 73 8.91 -0.01 11.62
N VAL A 74 8.15 -0.56 12.54
CA VAL A 74 8.01 -2.02 12.72
C VAL A 74 6.68 -2.46 12.13
N ALA A 75 6.70 -3.41 11.20
CA ALA A 75 5.46 -3.94 10.64
C ALA A 75 4.71 -4.80 11.66
N ILE A 76 3.40 -4.59 11.74
CA ILE A 76 2.47 -5.50 12.38
C ILE A 76 1.75 -6.31 11.30
N PRO A 77 1.29 -7.56 11.57
CA PRO A 77 0.70 -8.44 10.55
C PRO A 77 -0.74 -8.03 10.19
N VAL A 78 -0.92 -6.76 9.85
CA VAL A 78 -2.18 -6.18 9.40
C VAL A 78 -2.02 -5.70 7.97
N PHE A 79 -2.87 -6.21 7.07
CA PHE A 79 -2.85 -5.88 5.64
C PHE A 79 -4.16 -5.15 5.26
N PRO A 80 -4.20 -3.81 5.39
CA PRO A 80 -5.43 -3.04 5.21
C PRO A 80 -5.92 -3.08 3.77
N SER A 81 -5.05 -2.86 2.80
CA SER A 81 -5.38 -2.92 1.37
C SER A 81 -5.17 -4.34 0.83
N ARG A 82 -6.24 -4.89 0.24
CA ARG A 82 -6.22 -6.20 -0.43
C ARG A 82 -6.91 -6.08 -1.77
N ALA A 83 -6.16 -6.21 -2.86
CA ALA A 83 -6.70 -6.11 -4.21
C ALA A 83 -6.06 -7.17 -5.12
N PHE A 84 -6.87 -7.69 -6.03
CA PHE A 84 -6.42 -8.62 -7.05
C PHE A 84 -5.69 -7.85 -8.15
N ARG A 85 -4.42 -8.14 -8.39
CA ARG A 85 -3.56 -7.26 -9.20
C ARG A 85 -3.67 -7.49 -10.71
N HIS A 86 -4.17 -8.61 -11.17
CA HIS A 86 -4.46 -8.84 -12.60
C HIS A 86 -5.41 -7.77 -13.19
N SER A 87 -6.37 -7.29 -12.39
CA SER A 87 -7.31 -6.25 -12.81
C SER A 87 -6.73 -4.82 -12.81
N ALA A 88 -5.47 -4.64 -12.44
CA ALA A 88 -4.82 -3.33 -12.36
C ALA A 88 -4.01 -2.98 -13.62
N ILE A 89 -4.01 -3.84 -14.64
CA ILE A 89 -3.29 -3.62 -15.90
C ILE A 89 -4.31 -3.12 -16.93
N TYR A 90 -4.13 -1.89 -17.40
CA TYR A 90 -5.00 -1.26 -18.39
C TYR A 90 -4.25 -1.07 -19.71
N ILE A 91 -4.96 -1.25 -20.81
CA ILE A 91 -4.45 -1.01 -22.16
C ILE A 91 -5.30 0.05 -22.86
N SER A 92 -4.67 0.82 -23.72
CA SER A 92 -5.41 1.67 -24.65
C SER A 92 -6.10 0.80 -25.70
N THR A 93 -7.37 1.04 -25.96
CA THR A 93 -8.14 0.32 -27.00
C THR A 93 -7.55 0.47 -28.40
N ASN A 94 -6.74 1.51 -28.63
CA ASN A 94 -6.11 1.80 -29.92
C ASN A 94 -4.64 1.32 -29.98
N ALA A 95 -4.14 0.62 -28.95
CA ALA A 95 -2.74 0.21 -28.89
C ALA A 95 -2.41 -1.07 -29.68
N GLY A 96 -3.43 -1.77 -30.19
CA GLY A 96 -3.27 -3.05 -30.89
C GLY A 96 -2.74 -4.16 -29.96
N ILE A 97 -3.11 -4.11 -28.68
CA ILE A 97 -2.77 -5.10 -27.66
C ILE A 97 -4.05 -5.91 -27.40
N GLU A 98 -4.02 -7.20 -27.65
CA GLU A 98 -5.15 -8.11 -27.46
C GLU A 98 -4.90 -9.11 -26.33
N LYS A 99 -3.65 -9.41 -26.03
CA LYS A 99 -3.22 -10.35 -25.01
C LYS A 99 -1.92 -9.88 -24.33
N PRO A 100 -1.60 -10.40 -23.13
CA PRO A 100 -0.42 -9.95 -22.36
C PRO A 100 0.91 -10.05 -23.13
N GLU A 101 1.09 -11.07 -23.96
CA GLU A 101 2.32 -11.30 -24.74
C GLU A 101 2.60 -10.18 -25.75
N ASP A 102 1.58 -9.43 -26.17
CA ASP A 102 1.72 -8.30 -27.09
C ASP A 102 2.41 -7.09 -26.43
N LEU A 103 2.61 -7.15 -25.11
CA LEU A 103 3.36 -6.16 -24.35
C LEU A 103 4.88 -6.30 -24.49
N LYS A 104 5.37 -7.40 -25.07
CA LYS A 104 6.82 -7.59 -25.28
C LYS A 104 7.41 -6.44 -26.09
N GLY A 105 8.47 -5.83 -25.54
CA GLY A 105 9.14 -4.68 -26.14
C GLY A 105 8.35 -3.37 -26.11
N ARG A 106 7.22 -3.31 -25.43
CA ARG A 106 6.44 -2.08 -25.22
C ARG A 106 6.90 -1.35 -23.96
N VAL A 107 6.64 -0.05 -23.92
CA VAL A 107 6.84 0.78 -22.73
C VAL A 107 5.56 0.82 -21.93
N ILE A 108 5.64 0.46 -20.67
CA ILE A 108 4.52 0.43 -19.73
C ILE A 108 4.73 1.52 -18.67
N GLY A 109 3.77 2.44 -18.55
CA GLY A 109 3.78 3.48 -17.51
C GLY A 109 3.32 2.92 -16.16
N VAL A 110 4.05 3.25 -15.11
CA VAL A 110 3.69 2.94 -13.71
C VAL A 110 3.90 4.19 -12.84
N PRO A 111 3.08 4.41 -11.80
CA PRO A 111 3.21 5.60 -10.93
C PRO A 111 4.57 5.64 -10.21
N GLU A 112 4.93 4.52 -9.56
CA GLU A 112 6.19 4.36 -8.85
C GLU A 112 6.69 2.93 -9.02
N TYR A 113 7.94 2.78 -9.44
CA TYR A 113 8.48 1.48 -9.82
C TYR A 113 8.50 0.45 -8.67
N GLN A 114 8.80 0.88 -7.44
CA GLN A 114 8.94 0.01 -6.26
C GLN A 114 7.64 -0.30 -5.52
N LEU A 115 6.51 0.33 -5.85
CA LEU A 115 5.23 0.05 -5.16
C LEU A 115 4.82 -1.41 -5.29
N THR A 116 4.20 -1.94 -4.24
CA THR A 116 3.73 -3.34 -4.17
C THR A 116 2.85 -3.70 -5.36
N ALA A 117 1.91 -2.83 -5.75
CA ALA A 117 1.04 -3.05 -6.90
C ALA A 117 1.82 -3.25 -8.20
N ASN A 118 2.82 -2.39 -8.43
CA ASN A 118 3.64 -2.42 -9.64
C ASN A 118 4.63 -3.59 -9.64
N LEU A 119 5.14 -3.97 -8.47
CA LEU A 119 5.95 -5.18 -8.33
C LEU A 119 5.15 -6.43 -8.69
N TRP A 120 3.93 -6.55 -8.17
CA TRP A 120 3.02 -7.64 -8.52
C TRP A 120 2.68 -7.67 -10.01
N ALA A 121 2.34 -6.52 -10.61
CA ALA A 121 2.02 -6.44 -12.03
C ALA A 121 3.19 -6.94 -12.90
N ARG A 122 4.42 -6.54 -12.59
CA ARG A 122 5.61 -7.02 -13.30
C ARG A 122 5.87 -8.51 -13.09
N GLY A 123 5.72 -9.00 -11.83
CA GLY A 123 5.84 -10.42 -11.52
C GLY A 123 4.83 -11.26 -12.29
N ILE A 124 3.56 -10.85 -12.31
CA ILE A 124 2.51 -11.52 -13.07
C ILE A 124 2.84 -11.55 -14.58
N LEU A 125 3.23 -10.42 -15.16
CA LEU A 125 3.58 -10.36 -16.58
C LEU A 125 4.77 -11.27 -16.90
N SER A 126 5.79 -11.29 -16.03
CA SER A 126 6.96 -12.15 -16.21
C SER A 126 6.64 -13.64 -15.98
N ASP A 127 6.04 -13.98 -14.84
CA ASP A 127 5.95 -15.35 -14.37
C ASP A 127 4.82 -16.12 -15.07
N GLU A 128 3.70 -15.46 -15.39
CA GLU A 128 2.54 -16.10 -16.00
C GLU A 128 2.50 -15.97 -17.53
N TYR A 129 3.02 -14.86 -18.07
CA TYR A 129 2.91 -14.53 -19.50
C TYR A 129 4.26 -14.43 -20.22
N GLY A 130 5.36 -14.51 -19.52
CA GLY A 130 6.71 -14.43 -20.11
C GLY A 130 7.03 -13.09 -20.78
N VAL A 131 6.49 -11.97 -20.23
CA VAL A 131 6.65 -10.61 -20.77
C VAL A 131 7.74 -9.86 -19.99
#